data_ade85fff020b082590f4e8e290e3359d
#
_entry.id   ade85fff020b082590f4e8e290e3359d
#
_cell.length_a   1.000
_cell.length_b   1.000
_cell.length_c   1.000
_cell.angle_alpha   90.00
_cell.angle_beta   90.00
_cell.angle_gamma   90.00
#
_symmetry.space_group_name_H-M   'P 1'
#
loop_
_entity.id
_entity.type
_entity.pdbx_description
1 polymer ?
#
loop_
_entity_poly.entity_id
_entity_poly.type
_entity_poly.pdbx_seq_one_letter_code
_entity_poly.pdbx_strand_id
1 'polypeptide(L)'
;NVEFAVKYMYYLLTDEQLDEMSSGNEAKKFAKLLAYWKPRDPTPNTPYNEAMAEYFRRIDYAFFNFQTIRERDGSKTERGKIYVLYGPPDSIESSLANGTTTETWKYSKLNKTFIFSIVSNGIYKLMEIQ
;
A
#
# COMPACT_ATOMS: atom_id res chain seq x y z
N ASN A 1 6.15 -5.06 16.07
CA ASN A 1 6.59 -3.81 16.67
C ASN A 1 5.64 -2.68 16.27
N VAL A 2 5.05 -2.01 17.28
CA VAL A 2 4.05 -0.95 17.09
C VAL A 2 4.61 0.23 16.29
N GLU A 3 5.84 0.62 16.53
CA GLU A 3 6.46 1.75 15.81
C GLU A 3 6.54 1.48 14.31
N PHE A 4 6.92 0.27 13.93
CA PHE A 4 6.93 -0.10 12.52
C PHE A 4 5.53 -0.11 11.92
N ALA A 5 4.56 -0.67 12.64
CA ALA A 5 3.19 -0.72 12.14
C ALA A 5 2.64 0.68 11.85
N VAL A 6 2.77 1.59 12.81
CA VAL A 6 2.30 2.98 12.66
C VAL A 6 3.03 3.67 11.52
N LYS A 7 4.34 3.50 11.42
CA LYS A 7 5.15 4.11 10.37
C LYS A 7 4.67 3.74 8.97
N TYR A 8 4.20 2.53 8.77
CA TYR A 8 3.72 2.05 7.46
C TYR A 8 2.26 2.39 7.17
N MET A 9 1.60 3.17 8.03
CA MET A 9 0.23 3.65 7.80
C MET A 9 0.18 5.00 7.07
N TYR A 10 1.26 5.39 6.42
CA TYR A 10 1.39 6.70 5.77
C TYR A 10 0.43 6.91 4.58
N TYR A 11 -0.15 5.85 4.02
CA TYR A 11 -1.19 5.99 2.99
C TYR A 11 -2.59 6.19 3.57
N LEU A 12 -2.77 5.95 4.87
CA LEU A 12 -4.06 6.02 5.53
C LEU A 12 -4.19 7.24 6.45
N LEU A 13 -3.08 7.81 6.86
CA LEU A 13 -3.03 8.86 7.88
C LEU A 13 -2.44 10.14 7.31
N THR A 14 -2.92 11.28 7.80
CA THR A 14 -2.24 12.56 7.58
C THR A 14 -0.98 12.59 8.43
N ASP A 15 -0.08 13.54 8.14
CA ASP A 15 1.15 13.73 8.93
C ASP A 15 0.82 13.99 10.39
N GLU A 16 -0.22 14.80 10.66
CA GLU A 16 -0.67 15.10 12.03
C GLU A 16 -1.17 13.83 12.74
N GLN A 17 -1.96 13.01 12.05
CA GLN A 17 -2.44 11.75 12.61
C GLN A 17 -1.29 10.78 12.86
N LEU A 18 -0.32 10.73 11.96
CA LEU A 18 0.85 9.89 12.11
C LEU A 18 1.66 10.28 13.34
N ASP A 19 1.87 11.59 13.52
CA ASP A 19 2.57 12.12 14.70
C ASP A 19 1.83 11.76 15.98
N GLU A 20 0.51 11.95 16.01
CA GLU A 20 -0.31 11.62 17.18
C GLU A 20 -0.25 10.12 17.51
N MET A 21 -0.34 9.26 16.52
CA MET A 21 -0.28 7.81 16.74
C MET A 21 1.12 7.33 17.12
N SER A 22 2.14 8.13 16.84
CA SER A 22 3.53 7.81 17.16
C SER A 22 3.95 8.38 18.52
N SER A 23 3.07 9.08 19.23
CA SER A 23 3.39 9.73 20.50
C SER A 23 3.00 8.86 21.70
N GLY A 24 3.67 9.08 22.81
CA GLY A 24 3.45 8.37 24.03
C GLY A 24 4.35 7.14 24.21
N ASN A 25 4.14 6.39 25.27
CA ASN A 25 4.90 5.18 25.51
C ASN A 25 4.36 4.04 24.63
N GLU A 26 5.01 2.89 24.67
CA GLU A 26 4.67 1.75 23.82
C GLU A 26 3.23 1.27 24.06
N ALA A 27 2.77 1.21 25.30
CA ALA A 27 1.41 0.81 25.62
C ALA A 27 0.38 1.76 25.03
N LYS A 28 0.63 3.07 25.09
CA LYS A 28 -0.25 4.09 24.50
C LYS A 28 -0.28 4.01 22.98
N LYS A 29 0.87 3.81 22.38
CA LYS A 29 0.96 3.64 20.92
C LYS A 29 0.18 2.40 20.47
N PHE A 30 0.32 1.31 21.19
CA PHE A 30 -0.42 0.08 20.90
C PHE A 30 -1.93 0.28 21.00
N ALA A 31 -2.37 0.96 22.06
CA ALA A 31 -3.79 1.27 22.25
C ALA A 31 -4.34 2.13 21.12
N LYS A 32 -3.58 3.12 20.65
CA LYS A 32 -3.96 3.97 19.52
C LYS A 32 -4.07 3.17 18.23
N LEU A 33 -3.13 2.25 18.01
CA LEU A 33 -3.15 1.37 16.83
C LEU A 33 -4.42 0.52 16.82
N LEU A 34 -4.73 -0.13 17.93
CA LEU A 34 -5.93 -0.95 18.05
C LEU A 34 -7.21 -0.11 17.89
N ALA A 35 -7.23 1.09 18.48
CA ALA A 35 -8.38 2.00 18.37
C ALA A 35 -8.64 2.44 16.94
N TYR A 36 -7.58 2.65 16.14
CA TYR A 36 -7.73 2.98 14.73
C TYR A 36 -8.39 1.85 13.95
N TRP A 37 -7.93 0.61 14.15
CA TRP A 37 -8.37 -0.53 13.36
C TRP A 37 -9.70 -1.13 13.81
N LYS A 38 -10.09 -0.94 15.07
CA LYS A 38 -11.30 -1.53 15.63
C LYS A 38 -12.58 -1.23 14.83
N PRO A 39 -12.88 0.03 14.48
CA PRO A 39 -14.08 0.33 13.68
C PRO A 39 -14.01 -0.20 12.24
N ARG A 40 -12.84 -0.62 11.78
CA ARG A 40 -12.61 -1.14 10.43
C ARG A 40 -12.61 -2.66 10.38
N ASP A 41 -12.75 -3.31 11.55
CA ASP A 41 -12.74 -4.74 11.67
C ASP A 41 -14.04 -5.34 11.09
N PRO A 42 -13.96 -6.17 10.04
CA PRO A 42 -15.17 -6.79 9.47
C PRO A 42 -15.79 -7.86 10.35
N THR A 43 -15.07 -8.34 11.37
CA THR A 43 -15.57 -9.35 12.32
C THR A 43 -15.28 -8.91 13.74
N PRO A 44 -15.99 -7.85 14.24
CA PRO A 44 -15.62 -7.21 15.51
C PRO A 44 -15.75 -8.10 16.75
N ASN A 45 -16.43 -9.23 16.63
CA ASN A 45 -16.60 -10.17 17.73
C ASN A 45 -15.55 -11.27 17.76
N THR A 46 -14.55 -11.21 16.87
CA THR A 46 -13.43 -12.15 16.87
C THR A 46 -12.15 -11.42 17.30
N PRO A 47 -11.14 -12.16 17.79
CA PRO A 47 -9.88 -11.53 18.19
C PRO A 47 -9.00 -11.09 17.00
N TYR A 48 -9.35 -11.50 15.78
CA TYR A 48 -8.57 -11.22 14.58
C TYR A 48 -9.21 -10.11 13.75
N ASN A 49 -8.42 -9.11 13.37
CA ASN A 49 -8.88 -8.01 12.51
C ASN A 49 -8.36 -8.24 11.09
N GLU A 50 -9.22 -8.72 10.22
CA GLU A 50 -8.86 -9.06 8.84
C GLU A 50 -8.46 -7.83 8.04
N ALA A 51 -9.07 -6.68 8.28
CA ALA A 51 -8.72 -5.45 7.56
C ALA A 51 -7.30 -4.99 7.90
N MET A 52 -6.95 -5.02 9.18
CA MET A 52 -5.60 -4.68 9.63
C MET A 52 -4.57 -5.66 9.06
N ALA A 53 -4.85 -6.96 9.15
CA ALA A 53 -3.96 -7.99 8.65
C ALA A 53 -3.74 -7.86 7.14
N GLU A 54 -4.81 -7.58 6.39
CA GLU A 54 -4.73 -7.41 4.94
C GLU A 54 -3.89 -6.19 4.56
N TYR A 55 -4.06 -5.07 5.28
CA TYR A 55 -3.26 -3.87 5.00
C TYR A 55 -1.77 -4.16 5.17
N PHE A 56 -1.37 -4.75 6.27
CA PHE A 56 0.05 -5.02 6.53
C PHE A 56 0.61 -6.13 5.65
N ARG A 57 -0.22 -7.09 5.23
CA ARG A 57 0.18 -8.08 4.23
C ARG A 57 0.48 -7.43 2.89
N ARG A 58 -0.31 -6.43 2.49
CA ARG A 58 -0.07 -5.67 1.26
C ARG A 58 1.20 -4.83 1.35
N ILE A 59 1.47 -4.23 2.50
CA ILE A 59 2.73 -3.50 2.75
C ILE A 59 3.92 -4.44 2.56
N ASP A 60 3.89 -5.62 3.18
CA ASP A 60 4.98 -6.60 3.06
C ASP A 60 5.19 -7.04 1.61
N TYR A 61 4.11 -7.38 0.92
CA TYR A 61 4.21 -7.78 -0.48
C TYR A 61 4.82 -6.67 -1.33
N ALA A 62 4.32 -5.46 -1.19
CA ALA A 62 4.80 -4.32 -1.96
C ALA A 62 6.26 -3.99 -1.63
N PHE A 63 6.64 -4.09 -0.36
CA PHE A 63 8.01 -3.84 0.07
C PHE A 63 9.01 -4.65 -0.76
N PHE A 64 8.77 -5.95 -0.93
CA PHE A 64 9.69 -6.84 -1.62
C PHE A 64 9.49 -6.89 -3.14
N ASN A 65 8.28 -6.69 -3.63
CA ASN A 65 7.97 -6.93 -5.04
C ASN A 65 8.06 -5.70 -5.92
N PHE A 66 8.05 -4.49 -5.35
CA PHE A 66 8.09 -3.26 -6.14
C PHE A 66 9.31 -2.39 -5.84
N GLN A 67 10.37 -3.00 -5.33
CA GLN A 67 11.65 -2.32 -5.13
C GLN A 67 12.22 -1.82 -6.45
N THR A 68 12.89 -0.67 -6.38
CA THR A 68 13.67 -0.16 -7.49
C THR A 68 15.11 0.07 -7.02
N ILE A 69 15.99 0.43 -7.96
CA ILE A 69 17.38 0.76 -7.61
C ILE A 69 17.43 1.95 -6.65
N ARG A 70 16.51 2.91 -6.82
CA ARG A 70 16.47 4.13 -6.01
C ARG A 70 15.66 3.98 -4.73
N GLU A 71 14.67 3.08 -4.72
CA GLU A 71 13.80 2.88 -3.56
C GLU A 71 13.75 1.40 -3.21
N ARG A 72 14.43 1.04 -2.12
CA ARG A 72 14.50 -0.34 -1.64
C ARG A 72 13.21 -0.78 -0.94
N ASP A 73 12.43 0.18 -0.46
CA ASP A 73 11.10 -0.10 0.08
C ASP A 73 10.07 0.02 -1.03
N GLY A 74 9.71 -1.10 -1.63
CA GLY A 74 8.77 -1.12 -2.74
C GLY A 74 7.38 -0.61 -2.40
N SER A 75 7.00 -0.59 -1.12
CA SER A 75 5.71 -0.04 -0.70
C SER A 75 5.61 1.47 -0.93
N LYS A 76 6.75 2.16 -1.05
CA LYS A 76 6.81 3.60 -1.28
C LYS A 76 6.82 3.99 -2.75
N THR A 77 6.94 3.03 -3.66
CA THR A 77 6.90 3.29 -5.10
C THR A 77 5.46 3.52 -5.57
N GLU A 78 5.30 4.03 -6.77
CA GLU A 78 3.94 4.27 -7.30
C GLU A 78 3.16 2.97 -7.48
N ARG A 79 3.80 1.90 -7.96
CA ARG A 79 3.13 0.59 -8.03
C ARG A 79 2.80 0.06 -6.62
N GLY A 80 3.72 0.22 -5.68
CA GLY A 80 3.51 -0.18 -4.31
C GLY A 80 2.32 0.52 -3.68
N LYS A 81 2.18 1.82 -3.89
CA LYS A 81 1.05 2.61 -3.39
C LYS A 81 -0.29 2.05 -3.89
N ILE A 82 -0.39 1.80 -5.18
CA ILE A 82 -1.63 1.27 -5.76
C ILE A 82 -1.94 -0.11 -5.20
N TYR A 83 -0.92 -0.98 -5.08
CA TYR A 83 -1.10 -2.30 -4.51
C TYR A 83 -1.58 -2.24 -3.05
N VAL A 84 -0.98 -1.38 -2.24
CA VAL A 84 -1.39 -1.24 -0.83
C VAL A 84 -2.82 -0.74 -0.71
N LEU A 85 -3.20 0.26 -1.52
CA LEU A 85 -4.54 0.85 -1.45
C LEU A 85 -5.63 -0.04 -2.03
N TYR A 86 -5.34 -0.74 -3.13
CA TYR A 86 -6.37 -1.46 -3.88
C TYR A 86 -6.19 -2.99 -3.88
N GLY A 87 -5.04 -3.48 -3.39
CA GLY A 87 -4.75 -4.91 -3.34
C GLY A 87 -4.24 -5.46 -4.66
N PRO A 88 -4.17 -6.80 -4.78
CA PRO A 88 -3.74 -7.44 -6.01
C PRO A 88 -4.74 -7.16 -7.13
N PRO A 89 -4.27 -6.73 -8.31
CA PRO A 89 -5.15 -6.55 -9.46
C PRO A 89 -5.64 -7.90 -9.99
N ASP A 90 -6.77 -7.88 -10.70
CA ASP A 90 -7.29 -9.08 -11.35
C ASP A 90 -6.39 -9.55 -12.49
N SER A 91 -5.78 -8.58 -13.20
CA SER A 91 -4.83 -8.89 -14.26
C SER A 91 -3.77 -7.80 -14.37
N ILE A 92 -2.58 -8.22 -14.79
CA ILE A 92 -1.47 -7.33 -15.12
C ILE A 92 -1.05 -7.68 -16.55
N GLU A 93 -1.10 -6.69 -17.43
CA GLU A 93 -0.69 -6.84 -18.82
C GLU A 93 0.49 -5.92 -19.11
N SER A 94 1.56 -6.47 -19.69
CA SER A 94 2.72 -5.69 -20.11
C SER A 94 2.72 -5.53 -21.61
N SER A 95 3.07 -4.34 -22.10
CA SER A 95 3.20 -4.11 -23.51
C SER A 95 4.39 -3.22 -23.80
N LEU A 96 4.97 -3.41 -24.99
CA LEU A 96 6.05 -2.58 -25.49
C LEU A 96 5.55 -1.90 -26.77
N ALA A 97 5.49 -0.58 -26.76
CA ALA A 97 5.06 0.21 -27.91
C ALA A 97 5.91 1.46 -27.98
N ASN A 98 6.41 1.77 -29.20
CA ASN A 98 7.25 2.96 -29.44
C ASN A 98 8.46 3.05 -28.51
N GLY A 99 9.07 1.90 -28.19
CA GLY A 99 10.22 1.83 -27.29
C GLY A 99 9.88 2.01 -25.82
N THR A 100 8.60 2.13 -25.47
CA THR A 100 8.16 2.33 -24.10
C THR A 100 7.43 1.08 -23.60
N THR A 101 7.85 0.59 -22.43
CA THR A 101 7.17 -0.51 -21.75
C THR A 101 6.09 0.05 -20.82
N THR A 102 4.89 -0.48 -20.95
CA THR A 102 3.78 -0.15 -20.06
C THR A 102 3.31 -1.38 -19.34
N GLU A 103 2.71 -1.16 -18.17
CA GLU A 103 2.09 -2.21 -17.38
C GLU A 103 0.70 -1.74 -16.98
N THR A 104 -0.31 -2.53 -17.31
CA THR A 104 -1.72 -2.18 -17.09
C THR A 104 -2.30 -3.10 -16.02
N TRP A 105 -2.78 -2.51 -14.95
CA TRP A 105 -3.40 -3.21 -13.82
C TRP A 105 -4.90 -3.01 -13.85
N LYS A 106 -5.64 -4.10 -13.95
CA LYS A 106 -7.11 -4.06 -14.00
C LYS A 106 -7.74 -4.56 -12.70
N TYR A 107 -8.68 -3.79 -12.19
CA TYR A 107 -9.47 -4.10 -11.00
C TYR A 107 -10.94 -4.14 -11.39
N SER A 108 -11.45 -5.31 -11.73
CA SER A 108 -12.81 -5.49 -12.27
C SER A 108 -13.88 -5.03 -11.29
N LYS A 109 -13.76 -5.40 -10.01
CA LYS A 109 -14.75 -5.06 -8.98
C LYS A 109 -14.85 -3.56 -8.74
N LEU A 110 -13.76 -2.83 -8.92
CA LEU A 110 -13.69 -1.38 -8.72
C LEU A 110 -13.94 -0.62 -10.02
N ASN A 111 -14.03 -1.32 -11.14
CA ASN A 111 -14.11 -0.74 -12.46
C ASN A 111 -13.01 0.31 -12.68
N LYS A 112 -11.79 -0.05 -12.29
CA LYS A 112 -10.61 0.83 -12.42
C LYS A 112 -9.49 0.12 -13.13
N THR A 113 -8.74 0.90 -13.90
CA THR A 113 -7.52 0.46 -14.58
C THR A 113 -6.42 1.47 -14.32
N PHE A 114 -5.27 0.99 -13.90
CA PHE A 114 -4.08 1.83 -13.67
C PHE A 114 -3.02 1.48 -14.69
N ILE A 115 -2.48 2.48 -15.35
CA ILE A 115 -1.46 2.31 -16.38
C ILE A 115 -0.15 2.95 -15.91
N PHE A 116 0.88 2.12 -15.83
CA PHE A 116 2.24 2.53 -15.46
C PHE A 116 3.16 2.46 -16.66
N SER A 117 4.14 3.35 -16.73
CA SER A 117 5.19 3.29 -17.76
C SER A 117 6.55 3.32 -17.11
N ILE A 118 7.51 2.61 -17.69
CA ILE A 118 8.91 2.72 -17.28
C ILE A 118 9.46 4.05 -17.81
N VAL A 119 9.88 4.91 -16.88
CA VAL A 119 10.42 6.23 -17.27
C VAL A 119 11.94 6.25 -17.31
N SER A 120 12.61 5.49 -16.42
CA SER A 120 14.07 5.33 -16.42
C SER A 120 14.46 4.29 -15.38
N ASN A 121 15.57 3.58 -15.62
CA ASN A 121 16.18 2.66 -14.62
C ASN A 121 15.22 1.69 -13.96
N GLY A 122 14.22 1.19 -14.70
CA GLY A 122 13.25 0.25 -14.15
C GLY A 122 12.22 0.87 -13.22
N ILE A 123 12.14 2.21 -13.17
CA ILE A 123 11.17 2.91 -12.32
C ILE A 123 9.86 3.03 -13.11
N TYR A 124 8.80 2.47 -12.53
CA TYR A 124 7.46 2.58 -13.09
C TYR A 124 6.75 3.80 -12.53
N LYS A 125 6.19 4.60 -13.42
CA LYS A 125 5.43 5.78 -13.05
C LYS A 125 3.98 5.62 -13.47
N LEU A 126 3.05 5.96 -12.57
CA LEU A 126 1.63 5.96 -12.88
C LEU A 126 1.33 7.08 -13.87
N MET A 127 0.84 6.72 -15.05
CA MET A 127 0.57 7.66 -16.13
C MET A 127 -0.91 7.98 -16.25
N GLU A 128 -1.78 7.01 -15.96
CA GLU A 128 -3.20 7.18 -16.23
C GLU A 128 -4.03 6.28 -15.30
N ILE A 129 -5.20 6.78 -14.90
CA ILE A 129 -6.22 6.02 -14.19
C ILE A 129 -7.48 6.08 -15.04
N GLN A 130 -7.97 4.93 -15.44
CA GLN A 130 -9.19 4.82 -16.22
C GLN A 130 -10.35 4.22 -15.44
#